data_a1a1ff0ca500f4179cd1358eb9c5b773
#
_entry.id   a1a1ff0ca500f4179cd1358eb9c5b773
#
_cell.length_a   1.000
_cell.length_b   1.000
_cell.length_c   1.000
_cell.angle_alpha   90.00
_cell.angle_beta   90.00
_cell.angle_gamma   90.00
#
_symmetry.space_group_name_H-M   'P 1'
#
loop_
_entity.id
_entity.type
_entity.pdbx_description
1 polymer ?
#
loop_
_entity_poly.entity_id
_entity_poly.type
_entity_poly.pdbx_seq_one_letter_code
_entity_poly.pdbx_strand_id
1 'polypeptide(L)'
;MNKVVLYCRPGFEKECAAEITDKASRLEVFGFARVKDDSGYVIFECYQAEDGEKLVRELPFSSLVFARQMFVVGELLRDLPPEDRISPIVGMLQGVVEKGGELRVEVADTNESKELMKFCRKFTVPLRAALREAGVLTNYETPKRPVVHVFFIAPGCCYTGYSLSNNNSPFYMGIPRLKFPSDAPSRGMPI
;
A
#
# COMPACT_ATOMS: atom_id res chain seq x y z
N MET A 1 8.95 -0.64 12.35
CA MET A 1 9.19 -0.74 10.87
C MET A 1 9.86 0.54 10.39
N ASN A 2 10.81 0.40 9.50
CA ASN A 2 11.60 1.54 9.02
C ASN A 2 11.46 1.81 7.52
N LYS A 3 10.56 1.12 6.84
CA LYS A 3 10.36 1.32 5.41
C LYS A 3 8.98 1.87 5.13
N VAL A 4 8.90 2.83 4.21
CA VAL A 4 7.64 3.42 3.77
C VAL A 4 7.55 3.26 2.26
N VAL A 5 6.45 2.68 1.81
CA VAL A 5 6.15 2.59 0.38
C VAL A 5 5.34 3.81 -0.01
N LEU A 6 5.73 4.43 -1.13
CA LEU A 6 4.96 5.51 -1.73
C LEU A 6 4.66 5.13 -3.17
N TYR A 7 3.38 5.14 -3.53
CA TYR A 7 3.01 4.99 -4.94
C TYR A 7 3.16 6.34 -5.62
N CYS A 8 3.53 6.31 -6.87
CA CYS A 8 3.62 7.53 -7.67
C CYS A 8 3.30 7.20 -9.13
N ARG A 9 3.10 8.22 -9.93
CA ARG A 9 2.97 8.06 -11.37
C ARG A 9 4.29 7.53 -11.93
N PRO A 10 4.26 6.48 -12.77
CA PRO A 10 5.49 6.00 -13.41
C PRO A 10 6.19 7.14 -14.17
N GLY A 11 7.49 7.27 -13.95
CA GLY A 11 8.29 8.36 -14.50
C GLY A 11 8.55 9.48 -13.50
N PHE A 12 7.84 9.50 -12.36
CA PHE A 12 7.99 10.55 -11.34
C PHE A 12 8.64 10.04 -10.05
N GLU A 13 9.32 8.90 -10.12
CA GLU A 13 9.94 8.30 -8.93
C GLU A 13 10.98 9.21 -8.30
N LYS A 14 11.79 9.89 -9.11
CA LYS A 14 12.82 10.78 -8.58
C LYS A 14 12.23 11.97 -7.85
N GLU A 15 11.16 12.54 -8.39
CA GLU A 15 10.46 13.65 -7.76
C GLU A 15 9.80 13.19 -6.46
N CYS A 16 9.18 12.04 -6.47
CA CYS A 16 8.57 11.46 -5.27
C CYS A 16 9.64 11.19 -4.21
N ALA A 17 10.78 10.63 -4.60
CA ALA A 17 11.89 10.37 -3.70
C ALA A 17 12.46 11.65 -3.07
N ALA A 18 12.64 12.68 -3.87
CA ALA A 18 13.13 13.97 -3.37
C ALA A 18 12.12 14.59 -2.40
N GLU A 19 10.85 14.52 -2.71
CA GLU A 19 9.81 15.07 -1.85
C GLU A 19 9.76 14.38 -0.50
N ILE A 20 9.73 13.04 -0.47
CA ILE A 20 9.67 12.33 0.80
C ILE A 20 10.93 12.54 1.64
N THR A 21 12.10 12.58 0.99
CA THR A 21 13.36 12.79 1.69
C THR A 21 13.36 14.15 2.38
N ASP A 22 12.95 15.19 1.65
CA ASP A 22 12.90 16.55 2.19
C ASP A 22 11.87 16.66 3.34
N LYS A 23 10.66 16.19 3.12
CA LYS A 23 9.60 16.34 4.12
C LYS A 23 9.84 15.48 5.35
N ALA A 24 10.45 14.32 5.20
CA ALA A 24 10.84 13.50 6.34
C ALA A 24 11.90 14.22 7.18
N SER A 25 12.86 14.86 6.53
CA SER A 25 13.93 15.57 7.24
C SER A 25 13.39 16.70 8.10
N ARG A 26 12.30 17.33 7.70
CA ARG A 26 11.63 18.38 8.50
C ARG A 26 11.00 17.84 9.78
N LEU A 27 10.73 16.54 9.82
CA LEU A 27 10.25 15.83 11.02
C LEU A 27 11.41 15.14 11.75
N GLU A 28 12.64 15.45 11.36
CA GLU A 28 13.85 14.82 11.91
C GLU A 28 13.89 13.32 11.66
N VAL A 29 13.29 12.88 10.56
CA VAL A 29 13.37 11.51 10.09
C VAL A 29 14.31 11.50 8.89
N PHE A 30 15.37 10.71 8.99
CA PHE A 30 16.40 10.63 7.97
C PHE A 30 16.48 9.22 7.40
N GLY A 31 16.80 9.14 6.12
CA GLY A 31 16.88 7.88 5.43
C GLY A 31 17.25 8.10 3.98
N PHE A 32 17.01 7.10 3.18
CA PHE A 32 17.29 7.19 1.74
C PHE A 32 16.18 6.51 0.94
N ALA A 33 15.97 6.97 -0.27
CA ALA A 33 14.94 6.44 -1.15
C ALA A 33 15.54 5.44 -2.12
N ARG A 34 14.88 4.30 -2.28
CA ARG A 34 15.19 3.33 -3.32
C ARG A 34 14.25 3.59 -4.49
N VAL A 35 14.82 3.83 -5.66
CA VAL A 35 14.09 4.25 -6.84
C VAL A 35 14.44 3.32 -8.00
N LYS A 36 13.42 2.91 -8.73
CA LYS A 36 13.58 2.22 -9.99
C LYS A 36 12.71 2.94 -11.02
N ASP A 37 13.34 3.39 -12.10
CA ASP A 37 12.63 4.17 -13.11
C ASP A 37 11.43 3.43 -13.68
N ASP A 38 10.33 4.16 -13.81
CA ASP A 38 9.06 3.67 -14.36
C ASP A 38 8.41 2.53 -13.58
N SER A 39 8.83 2.32 -12.32
CA SER A 39 8.26 1.28 -11.46
C SER A 39 6.92 1.67 -10.83
N GLY A 40 6.65 2.97 -10.73
CA GLY A 40 5.42 3.48 -10.13
C GLY A 40 5.43 3.50 -8.61
N TYR A 41 6.57 3.29 -7.97
CA TYR A 41 6.68 3.37 -6.52
C TYR A 41 8.09 3.73 -6.07
N VAL A 42 8.18 4.17 -4.82
CA VAL A 42 9.43 4.51 -4.14
C VAL A 42 9.40 3.85 -2.76
N ILE A 43 10.53 3.32 -2.32
CA ILE A 43 10.70 2.82 -0.96
C ILE A 43 11.60 3.80 -0.23
N PHE A 44 11.10 4.44 0.83
CA PHE A 44 11.91 5.27 1.70
C PHE A 44 12.33 4.46 2.91
N GLU A 45 13.63 4.26 3.07
CA GLU A 45 14.18 3.46 4.16
C GLU A 45 14.79 4.40 5.20
N CYS A 46 14.20 4.41 6.39
CA CYS A 46 14.67 5.25 7.49
C CYS A 46 15.87 4.60 8.19
N TYR A 47 16.78 5.43 8.70
CA TYR A 47 17.93 4.92 9.45
C TYR A 47 17.55 4.40 10.83
N GLN A 48 16.49 4.95 11.44
CA GLN A 48 16.02 4.50 12.74
C GLN A 48 14.89 3.50 12.63
N ALA A 49 14.89 2.51 13.50
CA ALA A 49 14.02 1.34 13.37
C ALA A 49 12.52 1.64 13.35
N GLU A 50 12.07 2.67 14.07
CA GLU A 50 10.64 2.96 14.22
C GLU A 50 10.18 4.20 13.47
N ASP A 51 11.04 4.78 12.65
CA ASP A 51 10.72 6.04 11.98
C ASP A 51 9.74 5.88 10.82
N GLY A 52 9.53 4.66 10.33
CA GLY A 52 8.49 4.42 9.33
C GLY A 52 7.10 4.67 9.89
N GLU A 53 6.84 4.14 11.08
CA GLU A 53 5.56 4.39 11.78
C GLU A 53 5.41 5.88 12.10
N LYS A 54 6.49 6.52 12.50
CA LYS A 54 6.46 7.97 12.77
C LYS A 54 6.03 8.75 11.54
N LEU A 55 6.56 8.41 10.36
CA LEU A 55 6.21 9.10 9.13
C LEU A 55 4.72 8.95 8.79
N VAL A 56 4.17 7.74 8.84
CA VAL A 56 2.77 7.55 8.48
C VAL A 56 1.83 8.17 9.50
N ARG A 57 2.30 8.43 10.71
CA ARG A 57 1.51 9.09 11.76
C ARG A 57 1.62 10.61 11.68
N GLU A 58 2.82 11.15 11.43
CA GLU A 58 3.10 12.58 11.61
C GLU A 58 3.22 13.37 10.31
N LEU A 59 3.59 12.74 9.20
CA LEU A 59 3.69 13.43 7.92
C LEU A 59 2.31 13.50 7.27
N PRO A 60 1.73 14.70 7.09
CA PRO A 60 0.43 14.79 6.43
C PRO A 60 0.51 14.30 4.99
N PHE A 61 -0.24 13.25 4.68
CA PHE A 61 -0.29 12.72 3.31
C PHE A 61 -0.75 13.79 2.32
N SER A 62 -1.69 14.63 2.75
CA SER A 62 -2.21 15.72 1.90
C SER A 62 -1.14 16.73 1.49
N SER A 63 0.01 16.76 2.16
CA SER A 63 1.11 17.66 1.80
C SER A 63 1.99 17.10 0.69
N LEU A 64 1.84 15.83 0.33
CA LEU A 64 2.65 15.18 -0.70
C LEU A 64 2.03 15.44 -2.07
N VAL A 65 2.84 15.96 -2.99
CA VAL A 65 2.40 16.31 -4.35
C VAL A 65 2.55 15.12 -5.29
N PHE A 66 3.64 14.37 -5.15
CA PHE A 66 3.97 13.30 -6.09
C PHE A 66 3.50 11.92 -5.63
N ALA A 67 3.33 11.71 -4.32
CA ALA A 67 2.89 10.43 -3.82
C ALA A 67 1.39 10.26 -3.96
N ARG A 68 0.97 9.11 -4.48
CA ARG A 68 -0.43 8.72 -4.62
C ARG A 68 -0.93 7.90 -3.42
N GLN A 69 -0.01 7.37 -2.63
CA GLN A 69 -0.30 6.61 -1.42
C GLN A 69 0.96 6.55 -0.57
N MET A 70 0.79 6.32 0.72
CA MET A 70 1.89 6.20 1.67
C MET A 70 1.50 5.19 2.74
N PHE A 71 2.34 4.18 2.95
CA PHE A 71 2.11 3.21 4.03
C PHE A 71 3.42 2.63 4.52
N VAL A 72 3.46 2.27 5.80
CA VAL A 72 4.66 1.68 6.41
C VAL A 72 4.63 0.17 6.23
N VAL A 73 5.79 -0.42 5.98
CA VAL A 73 5.93 -1.84 5.72
C VAL A 73 7.11 -2.45 6.46
N GLY A 74 7.04 -3.76 6.65
CA GLY A 74 8.18 -4.54 7.12
C GLY A 74 9.12 -4.92 5.98
N GLU A 75 9.95 -5.92 6.21
CA GLU A 75 10.87 -6.41 5.20
C GLU A 75 10.11 -7.04 4.03
N LEU A 76 10.69 -6.96 2.85
CA LEU A 76 10.13 -7.59 1.66
C LEU A 76 10.04 -9.10 1.88
N LEU A 77 8.85 -9.65 1.72
CA LEU A 77 8.66 -11.10 1.68
C LEU A 77 9.05 -11.58 0.30
N ARG A 78 10.03 -12.50 0.25
CA ARG A 78 10.56 -13.06 -0.99
C ARG A 78 10.25 -14.54 -1.07
N ASP A 79 10.21 -15.06 -2.28
CA ASP A 79 10.10 -16.50 -2.53
C ASP A 79 8.90 -17.12 -1.82
N LEU A 80 7.77 -16.41 -1.83
CA LEU A 80 6.54 -16.94 -1.25
C LEU A 80 6.17 -18.25 -1.95
N PRO A 81 5.97 -19.35 -1.19
CA PRO A 81 5.70 -20.65 -1.82
C PRO A 81 4.37 -20.63 -2.55
N PRO A 82 4.32 -21.10 -3.81
CA PRO A 82 3.06 -21.11 -4.57
C PRO A 82 1.93 -21.87 -3.89
N GLU A 83 2.26 -22.89 -3.10
CA GLU A 83 1.26 -23.71 -2.39
C GLU A 83 0.70 -22.99 -1.16
N ASP A 84 1.37 -21.98 -0.62
CA ASP A 84 0.86 -21.21 0.52
C ASP A 84 1.54 -19.86 0.62
N ARG A 85 1.02 -18.88 -0.11
CA ARG A 85 1.49 -17.51 0.00
C ARG A 85 0.86 -16.76 1.17
N ILE A 86 -0.21 -17.31 1.72
CA ILE A 86 -1.01 -16.63 2.76
C ILE A 86 -0.32 -16.66 4.11
N SER A 87 0.15 -17.84 4.55
CA SER A 87 0.73 -17.98 5.90
C SER A 87 1.87 -17.02 6.20
N PRO A 88 2.85 -16.82 5.30
CA PRO A 88 3.91 -15.84 5.57
C PRO A 88 3.39 -14.42 5.71
N ILE A 89 2.37 -14.05 4.94
CA ILE A 89 1.77 -12.71 5.01
C ILE A 89 1.05 -12.53 6.34
N VAL A 90 0.26 -13.52 6.74
CA VAL A 90 -0.42 -13.48 8.04
C VAL A 90 0.60 -13.38 9.17
N GLY A 91 1.66 -14.18 9.11
CA GLY A 91 2.71 -14.16 10.14
C GLY A 91 3.42 -12.81 10.23
N MET A 92 3.65 -12.14 9.09
CA MET A 92 4.29 -10.83 9.08
C MET A 92 3.39 -9.75 9.68
N LEU A 93 2.07 -9.87 9.52
CA LEU A 93 1.13 -8.83 9.95
C LEU A 93 0.64 -9.01 11.39
N GLN A 94 0.67 -10.23 11.93
CA GLN A 94 0.23 -10.47 13.30
C GLN A 94 1.11 -9.70 14.29
N GLY A 95 0.47 -8.93 15.17
CA GLY A 95 1.16 -8.17 16.20
C GLY A 95 1.85 -6.91 15.72
N VAL A 96 1.80 -6.63 14.42
CA VAL A 96 2.47 -5.46 13.82
C VAL A 96 1.52 -4.29 13.67
N VAL A 97 0.28 -4.59 13.34
CA VAL A 97 -0.73 -3.56 13.12
C VAL A 97 -1.88 -3.75 14.09
N GLU A 98 -2.39 -2.64 14.60
CA GLU A 98 -3.67 -2.64 15.29
C GLU A 98 -4.72 -3.18 14.32
N LYS A 99 -5.69 -3.97 14.82
CA LYS A 99 -6.68 -4.65 13.98
C LYS A 99 -7.21 -3.70 12.88
N GLY A 100 -6.97 -4.06 11.64
CA GLY A 100 -7.32 -3.23 10.49
C GLY A 100 -8.79 -3.34 10.11
N GLY A 101 -9.30 -2.28 9.49
CA GLY A 101 -10.68 -2.23 9.04
C GLY A 101 -10.87 -2.54 7.56
N GLU A 102 -9.80 -2.54 6.80
CA GLU A 102 -9.86 -2.74 5.36
C GLU A 102 -8.57 -3.40 4.88
N LEU A 103 -8.66 -4.22 3.84
CA LEU A 103 -7.51 -4.82 3.18
C LEU A 103 -7.42 -4.31 1.75
N ARG A 104 -6.22 -3.90 1.34
CA ARG A 104 -5.93 -3.57 -0.06
C ARG A 104 -4.76 -4.40 -0.53
N VAL A 105 -5.02 -5.26 -1.51
CA VAL A 105 -4.00 -6.05 -2.19
C VAL A 105 -3.75 -5.36 -3.52
N GLU A 106 -2.57 -4.80 -3.68
CA GLU A 106 -2.31 -3.83 -4.74
C GLU A 106 -1.02 -4.15 -5.49
N VAL A 107 -0.88 -3.53 -6.65
CA VAL A 107 0.33 -3.53 -7.49
C VAL A 107 0.61 -2.09 -7.90
N ALA A 108 1.80 -1.86 -8.44
CA ALA A 108 2.12 -0.55 -9.02
C ALA A 108 1.30 -0.33 -10.29
N ASP A 109 1.01 0.94 -10.59
CA ASP A 109 0.22 1.32 -11.76
C ASP A 109 1.10 1.36 -13.00
N THR A 110 1.43 0.18 -13.52
CA THR A 110 2.24 0.02 -14.74
C THR A 110 1.57 -0.96 -15.68
N ASN A 111 1.91 -0.89 -16.96
CA ASN A 111 1.40 -1.85 -17.95
C ASN A 111 1.87 -3.27 -17.65
N GLU A 112 3.08 -3.40 -17.14
CA GLU A 112 3.68 -4.69 -16.81
C GLU A 112 2.97 -5.37 -15.64
N SER A 113 2.23 -4.61 -14.84
CA SER A 113 1.55 -5.12 -13.65
C SER A 113 0.17 -5.72 -13.93
N LYS A 114 -0.31 -5.72 -15.16
CA LYS A 114 -1.68 -6.15 -15.46
C LYS A 114 -1.97 -7.61 -15.06
N GLU A 115 -1.05 -8.51 -15.36
CA GLU A 115 -1.21 -9.91 -14.99
C GLU A 115 -1.13 -10.10 -13.48
N LEU A 116 -0.22 -9.36 -12.85
CA LEU A 116 -0.09 -9.38 -11.41
C LEU A 116 -1.36 -8.85 -10.73
N MET A 117 -2.00 -7.87 -11.33
CA MET A 117 -3.28 -7.32 -10.83
C MET A 117 -4.37 -8.39 -10.84
N LYS A 118 -4.44 -9.21 -11.89
CA LYS A 118 -5.40 -10.31 -11.96
C LYS A 118 -5.15 -11.32 -10.83
N PHE A 119 -3.89 -11.66 -10.61
CA PHE A 119 -3.50 -12.51 -9.50
C PHE A 119 -3.97 -11.93 -8.17
N CYS A 120 -3.73 -10.64 -7.93
CA CYS A 120 -4.10 -9.98 -6.70
C CYS A 120 -5.61 -9.99 -6.46
N ARG A 121 -6.41 -9.81 -7.50
CA ARG A 121 -7.87 -9.85 -7.37
C ARG A 121 -8.35 -11.21 -6.85
N LYS A 122 -7.79 -12.29 -7.40
CA LYS A 122 -8.14 -13.63 -6.96
C LYS A 122 -7.61 -13.94 -5.57
N PHE A 123 -6.43 -13.42 -5.26
CA PHE A 123 -5.76 -13.67 -4.00
C PHE A 123 -6.42 -12.94 -2.83
N THR A 124 -7.05 -11.81 -3.11
CA THR A 124 -7.64 -10.96 -2.06
C THR A 124 -8.67 -11.69 -1.21
N VAL A 125 -9.54 -12.48 -1.82
CA VAL A 125 -10.63 -13.16 -1.09
C VAL A 125 -10.11 -14.14 -0.05
N PRO A 126 -9.27 -15.13 -0.41
CA PRO A 126 -8.74 -16.05 0.60
C PRO A 126 -7.82 -15.38 1.61
N LEU A 127 -7.07 -14.36 1.20
CA LEU A 127 -6.21 -13.63 2.13
C LEU A 127 -7.04 -12.86 3.16
N ARG A 128 -8.11 -12.19 2.73
CA ARG A 128 -9.00 -11.47 3.65
C ARG A 128 -9.58 -12.41 4.68
N ALA A 129 -10.04 -13.58 4.25
CA ALA A 129 -10.61 -14.57 5.15
C ALA A 129 -9.58 -15.03 6.20
N ALA A 130 -8.36 -15.31 5.76
CA ALA A 130 -7.29 -15.73 6.65
C ALA A 130 -6.90 -14.64 7.64
N LEU A 131 -6.83 -13.38 7.20
CA LEU A 131 -6.49 -12.26 8.07
C LEU A 131 -7.59 -11.98 9.09
N ARG A 132 -8.85 -12.15 8.72
CA ARG A 132 -9.96 -12.04 9.65
C ARG A 132 -9.91 -13.14 10.72
N GLU A 133 -9.65 -14.37 10.29
CA GLU A 133 -9.52 -15.49 11.21
C GLU A 133 -8.36 -15.31 12.17
N ALA A 134 -7.25 -14.75 11.69
CA ALA A 134 -6.07 -14.49 12.51
C ALA A 134 -6.20 -13.25 13.41
N GLY A 135 -7.30 -12.51 13.31
CA GLY A 135 -7.52 -11.30 14.12
C GLY A 135 -6.78 -10.06 13.63
N VAL A 136 -6.24 -10.10 12.43
CA VAL A 136 -5.55 -8.94 11.82
C VAL A 136 -6.55 -7.95 11.24
N LEU A 137 -7.68 -8.43 10.77
CA LEU A 137 -8.77 -7.61 10.21
C LEU A 137 -10.05 -7.78 11.02
N THR A 138 -10.87 -6.74 11.01
CA THR A 138 -12.24 -6.82 11.54
C THR A 138 -13.09 -7.73 10.65
N ASN A 139 -14.19 -8.25 11.21
CA ASN A 139 -15.07 -9.17 10.45
C ASN A 139 -15.82 -8.48 9.32
N TYR A 140 -15.93 -7.18 9.38
CA TYR A 140 -16.56 -6.35 8.34
C TYR A 140 -15.65 -5.15 8.07
N GLU A 141 -15.75 -4.56 6.90
CA GLU A 141 -15.06 -3.30 6.64
C GLU A 141 -15.49 -2.27 7.68
N THR A 142 -14.50 -1.71 8.36
CA THR A 142 -14.73 -0.81 9.48
C THR A 142 -13.97 0.50 9.23
N PRO A 143 -14.67 1.62 9.06
CA PRO A 143 -14.02 2.92 8.87
C PRO A 143 -13.21 3.32 10.10
N LYS A 144 -12.27 4.23 9.91
CA LYS A 144 -11.45 4.81 10.96
C LYS A 144 -10.46 3.86 11.64
N ARG A 145 -10.31 2.66 11.12
CA ARG A 145 -9.25 1.75 11.55
C ARG A 145 -8.15 1.72 10.48
N PRO A 146 -6.95 1.25 10.84
CA PRO A 146 -5.87 1.18 9.85
C PRO A 146 -6.27 0.37 8.63
N VAL A 147 -5.70 0.76 7.49
CA VAL A 147 -5.84 0.00 6.24
C VAL A 147 -4.62 -0.90 6.12
N VAL A 148 -4.86 -2.20 5.95
CA VAL A 148 -3.79 -3.16 5.73
C VAL A 148 -3.48 -3.21 4.25
N HIS A 149 -2.19 -3.06 3.92
CA HIS A 149 -1.70 -3.10 2.54
C HIS A 149 -0.85 -4.33 2.33
N VAL A 150 -1.10 -5.01 1.22
CA VAL A 150 -0.23 -6.07 0.70
C VAL A 150 0.11 -5.66 -0.73
N PHE A 151 1.33 -5.25 -0.93
CA PHE A 151 1.80 -4.69 -2.20
C PHE A 151 2.71 -5.69 -2.89
N PHE A 152 2.21 -6.29 -3.97
CA PHE A 152 2.96 -7.27 -4.76
C PHE A 152 3.82 -6.59 -5.82
N ILE A 153 5.09 -6.97 -5.87
CA ILE A 153 5.99 -6.58 -6.95
C ILE A 153 6.23 -7.74 -7.91
N ALA A 154 5.90 -8.95 -7.50
CA ALA A 154 5.91 -10.19 -8.29
C ALA A 154 5.02 -11.20 -7.55
N PRO A 155 4.57 -12.30 -8.21
CA PRO A 155 3.70 -13.26 -7.52
C PRO A 155 4.29 -13.86 -6.24
N GLY A 156 5.60 -13.93 -6.16
CA GLY A 156 6.30 -14.46 -4.97
C GLY A 156 6.89 -13.40 -4.07
N CYS A 157 6.66 -12.11 -4.32
CA CYS A 157 7.30 -11.04 -3.56
C CYS A 157 6.31 -9.94 -3.23
N CYS A 158 6.19 -9.59 -1.95
CA CYS A 158 5.33 -8.50 -1.54
C CYS A 158 5.84 -7.78 -0.30
N TYR A 159 5.44 -6.52 -0.18
CA TYR A 159 5.56 -5.74 1.05
C TYR A 159 4.23 -5.77 1.77
N THR A 160 4.25 -5.86 3.09
CA THR A 160 3.04 -5.83 3.91
C THR A 160 3.16 -4.80 5.01
N GLY A 161 2.06 -4.10 5.28
CA GLY A 161 2.04 -3.10 6.33
C GLY A 161 0.70 -2.41 6.41
N TYR A 162 0.73 -1.12 6.77
CA TYR A 162 -0.53 -0.40 6.98
C TYR A 162 -0.37 1.09 6.76
N SER A 163 -1.50 1.73 6.49
CA SER A 163 -1.64 3.18 6.54
C SER A 163 -2.75 3.53 7.53
N LEU A 164 -2.74 4.79 7.98
CA LEU A 164 -3.80 5.29 8.85
C LEU A 164 -4.92 5.86 7.99
N SER A 165 -6.16 5.52 8.32
CA SER A 165 -7.31 5.92 7.51
C SER A 165 -7.52 7.42 7.42
N ASN A 166 -7.01 8.18 8.41
CA ASN A 166 -7.08 9.64 8.40
C ASN A 166 -5.84 10.30 7.78
N ASN A 167 -4.88 9.51 7.27
CA ASN A 167 -3.63 10.03 6.73
C ASN A 167 -3.14 9.16 5.56
N ASN A 168 -4.00 8.93 4.61
CA ASN A 168 -3.70 8.12 3.42
C ASN A 168 -4.58 8.56 2.26
N SER A 169 -4.36 7.95 1.08
CA SER A 169 -5.32 8.04 0.00
C SER A 169 -6.46 7.05 0.25
N PRO A 170 -7.72 7.46 0.14
CA PRO A 170 -8.84 6.53 0.28
C PRO A 170 -9.05 5.65 -0.95
N PHE A 171 -8.29 5.86 -2.01
CA PHE A 171 -8.50 5.18 -3.29
C PHE A 171 -7.59 3.98 -3.47
N TYR A 172 -8.12 2.93 -4.07
CA TYR A 172 -7.36 1.73 -4.43
C TYR A 172 -6.20 2.14 -5.35
N MET A 173 -5.00 1.68 -5.05
CA MET A 173 -3.76 2.05 -5.74
C MET A 173 -3.45 3.56 -5.70
N GLY A 174 -4.14 4.31 -4.85
CA GLY A 174 -3.98 5.76 -4.77
C GLY A 174 -4.54 6.52 -5.97
N ILE A 175 -5.41 5.89 -6.76
CA ILE A 175 -5.93 6.48 -8.00
C ILE A 175 -7.43 6.66 -7.91
N PRO A 176 -7.92 7.91 -7.90
CA PRO A 176 -9.37 8.15 -7.96
C PRO A 176 -9.92 7.63 -9.27
N ARG A 177 -11.01 6.84 -9.18
CA ARG A 177 -11.70 6.33 -10.37
C ARG A 177 -13.07 6.95 -10.43
N LEU A 178 -13.37 7.52 -11.58
CA LEU A 178 -14.70 8.06 -11.81
C LEU A 178 -15.66 6.91 -12.13
N LYS A 179 -16.80 6.95 -11.47
CA LYS A 179 -17.92 6.08 -11.84
C LYS A 179 -18.91 6.90 -12.62
N PHE A 180 -19.20 6.46 -13.84
CA PHE A 180 -20.16 7.17 -14.67
C PHE A 180 -21.58 6.74 -14.32
N PRO A 181 -22.52 7.67 -14.35
CA PRO A 181 -23.93 7.34 -14.11
C PRO A 181 -24.46 6.24 -15.00
N SER A 182 -23.92 6.13 -16.19
CA SER A 182 -24.28 5.06 -17.13
C SER A 182 -23.87 3.69 -16.65
N ASP A 183 -23.01 3.65 -15.71
CA ASP A 183 -22.75 2.38 -15.03
C ASP A 183 -24.01 1.94 -14.36
N ALA A 184 -24.77 2.97 -14.17
CA ALA A 184 -26.11 2.75 -13.82
C ALA A 184 -26.84 2.49 -15.07
N PRO A 185 -27.21 2.54 -15.75
CA PRO A 185 -27.83 2.18 -16.77
C PRO A 185 -27.58 2.13 -17.90
N SER A 186 -27.32 2.44 -17.80
CA SER A 186 -27.30 2.42 -18.54
C SER A 186 -27.31 2.35 -19.31
N ARG A 187 -27.37 1.93 -19.20
CA ARG A 187 -27.29 2.15 -19.84
C ARG A 187 -27.79 2.79 -20.40
N GLY A 188 -27.93 3.25 -20.46
CA GLY A 188 -28.25 4.09 -21.05
C GLY A 188 -28.20 5.24 -20.73
N MET A 189 -28.12 5.67 -20.44
CA MET A 189 -28.16 6.55 -20.21
C MET A 189 -28.26 7.39 -20.51
N PRO A 190 -28.50 7.62 -20.52
CA PRO A 190 -28.64 8.61 -21.00
C PRO A 190 -27.96 9.47 -20.89
N ILE A 191 -27.68 9.66 -21.05
CA ILE A 191 -27.15 10.39 -20.88
C ILE A 191 -27.20 11.25 -21.24
#